data_46a65715169b750c096613b3e309259a
#
_entry.id   46a65715169b750c096613b3e309259a
#
_cell.length_a   1.000
_cell.length_b   1.000
_cell.length_c   1.000
_cell.angle_alpha   90.00
_cell.angle_beta   90.00
_cell.angle_gamma   90.00
#
_symmetry.space_group_name_H-M   'P 1'
#
loop_
_entity.id
_entity.type
_entity.pdbx_description
1 polymer ?
#
loop_
_entity_poly.entity_id
_entity_poly.type
_entity_poly.pdbx_seq_one_letter_code
_entity_poly.pdbx_strand_id
1 'polypeptide(L)'
;NHFPVEDKLKGKDLLFIAGGIGLAPLRSVINYMLDKREDYGSIDVVYGARSKEDFVRYDELTNVWPSQKNTRVHLTIDRAQEGWTGNVGFVPNFLKDLKFTPDKTVLLCGPPIMIKLCLAALIEMGFEKKQVYTTLELRMKCGVGKCGRCNIGKKYVCKDGPVFTCDELDEMPDEY
;
A
#
# COMPACT_ATOMS: atom_id res chain seq x y z
N ASN A 1 -10.45 -8.23 -9.66
CA ASN A 1 -9.18 -8.63 -9.03
C ASN A 1 -9.13 -8.22 -7.57
N HIS A 2 -8.50 -9.02 -6.75
CA HIS A 2 -8.17 -8.77 -5.34
C HIS A 2 -6.68 -8.98 -5.15
N PHE A 3 -6.13 -8.59 -4.00
CA PHE A 3 -4.74 -8.92 -3.68
C PHE A 3 -4.55 -10.43 -3.67
N PRO A 4 -3.53 -10.98 -4.37
CA PRO A 4 -3.36 -12.43 -4.58
C PRO A 4 -2.73 -13.10 -3.35
N VAL A 5 -3.39 -12.98 -2.19
CA VAL A 5 -2.87 -13.40 -0.88
C VAL A 5 -2.60 -14.88 -0.78
N GLU A 6 -3.41 -15.72 -1.42
CA GLU A 6 -3.27 -17.17 -1.32
C GLU A 6 -2.34 -17.78 -2.35
N ASP A 7 -2.07 -17.06 -3.44
CA ASP A 7 -1.28 -17.57 -4.56
C ASP A 7 0.12 -16.94 -4.60
N LYS A 8 0.18 -15.66 -5.02
CA LYS A 8 1.45 -15.00 -5.35
C LYS A 8 2.19 -14.43 -4.14
N LEU A 9 1.50 -14.21 -3.01
CA LEU A 9 2.08 -13.57 -1.83
C LEU A 9 2.57 -14.56 -0.77
N LYS A 10 2.18 -15.84 -0.84
CA LYS A 10 2.68 -16.86 0.09
C LYS A 10 4.21 -17.01 0.02
N GLY A 11 4.84 -17.12 1.16
CA GLY A 11 6.29 -17.25 1.30
C GLY A 11 7.10 -16.01 0.97
N LYS A 12 6.44 -14.89 0.59
CA LYS A 12 7.13 -13.64 0.22
C LYS A 12 7.34 -12.74 1.43
N ASP A 13 8.43 -11.99 1.37
CA ASP A 13 8.65 -10.81 2.20
C ASP A 13 7.82 -9.65 1.64
N LEU A 14 7.11 -8.94 2.51
CA LEU A 14 6.08 -7.99 2.12
C LEU A 14 6.37 -6.60 2.67
N LEU A 15 6.10 -5.60 1.84
CA LEU A 15 6.16 -4.20 2.20
C LEU A 15 4.80 -3.55 1.89
N PHE A 16 4.08 -3.17 2.93
CA PHE A 16 2.85 -2.41 2.84
C PHE A 16 3.14 -0.92 2.96
N ILE A 17 2.62 -0.13 2.03
CA ILE A 17 2.79 1.32 2.03
C ILE A 17 1.41 1.96 1.99
N ALA A 18 1.05 2.69 3.04
CA ALA A 18 -0.25 3.31 3.18
C ALA A 18 -0.17 4.82 3.40
N GLY A 19 -1.14 5.56 2.88
CA GLY A 19 -1.35 6.97 3.16
C GLY A 19 -2.79 7.27 3.52
N GLY A 20 -3.02 7.89 4.67
CA GLY A 20 -4.36 8.24 5.14
C GLY A 20 -5.31 7.04 5.15
N ILE A 21 -6.48 7.18 4.51
CA ILE A 21 -7.49 6.11 4.44
C ILE A 21 -7.04 4.90 3.60
N GLY A 22 -5.98 5.02 2.81
CA GLY A 22 -5.39 3.92 2.06
C GLY A 22 -4.92 2.74 2.92
N LEU A 23 -4.83 2.91 4.23
CA LEU A 23 -4.64 1.79 5.15
C LEU A 23 -5.81 0.81 5.14
N ALA A 24 -7.04 1.26 4.90
CA ALA A 24 -8.25 0.42 5.03
C ALA A 24 -8.22 -0.85 4.17
N PRO A 25 -7.98 -0.80 2.84
CA PRO A 25 -7.87 -2.01 2.03
C PRO A 25 -6.66 -2.86 2.40
N LEU A 26 -5.53 -2.25 2.77
CA LEU A 26 -4.33 -2.98 3.17
C LEU A 26 -4.47 -3.67 4.52
N ARG A 27 -5.23 -3.07 5.47
CA ARG A 27 -5.47 -3.62 6.80
C ARG A 27 -6.11 -5.00 6.75
N SER A 28 -7.08 -5.22 5.86
CA SER A 28 -7.72 -6.53 5.72
C SER A 28 -6.72 -7.60 5.28
N VAL A 29 -5.80 -7.25 4.39
CA VAL A 29 -4.74 -8.13 3.91
C VAL A 29 -3.72 -8.40 5.01
N ILE A 30 -3.27 -7.36 5.72
CA ILE A 30 -2.32 -7.49 6.84
C ILE A 30 -2.90 -8.44 7.91
N ASN A 31 -4.13 -8.21 8.38
CA ASN A 31 -4.75 -9.04 9.39
C ASN A 31 -4.91 -10.50 8.93
N TYR A 32 -5.35 -10.72 7.68
CA TYR A 32 -5.39 -12.06 7.10
C TYR A 32 -4.03 -12.78 7.15
N MET A 33 -2.95 -12.07 6.81
CA MET A 33 -1.59 -12.60 6.86
C MET A 33 -1.10 -12.83 8.28
N LEU A 34 -1.48 -11.98 9.22
CA LEU A 34 -1.17 -12.17 10.64
C LEU A 34 -1.88 -13.38 11.24
N ASP A 35 -3.12 -13.65 10.84
CA ASP A 35 -3.86 -14.86 11.24
C ASP A 35 -3.23 -16.14 10.67
N LYS A 36 -2.55 -16.05 9.53
CA LYS A 36 -1.83 -17.15 8.87
C LYS A 36 -0.32 -16.89 8.84
N ARG A 37 0.23 -16.43 9.94
CA ARG A 37 1.57 -15.83 10.02
C ARG A 37 2.69 -16.69 9.42
N GLU A 38 2.61 -17.99 9.56
CA GLU A 38 3.65 -18.94 9.09
C GLU A 38 3.64 -19.11 7.56
N ASP A 39 2.58 -18.69 6.88
CA ASP A 39 2.48 -18.77 5.41
C ASP A 39 3.23 -17.64 4.69
N TYR A 40 3.72 -16.62 5.42
CA TYR A 40 4.31 -15.40 4.84
C TYR A 40 5.68 -15.09 5.45
N GLY A 41 6.53 -14.44 4.68
CA GLY A 41 7.82 -13.93 5.11
C GLY A 41 7.72 -12.73 6.06
N SER A 42 8.70 -11.84 6.06
CA SER A 42 8.66 -10.62 6.86
C SER A 42 7.56 -9.66 6.37
N ILE A 43 6.95 -8.93 7.30
CA ILE A 43 5.93 -7.91 7.02
C ILE A 43 6.46 -6.56 7.52
N ASP A 44 6.67 -5.64 6.61
CA ASP A 44 6.95 -4.24 6.94
C ASP A 44 5.74 -3.38 6.52
N VAL A 45 5.29 -2.52 7.41
CA VAL A 45 4.19 -1.58 7.16
C VAL A 45 4.73 -0.16 7.31
N VAL A 46 4.70 0.62 6.23
CA VAL A 46 5.01 2.05 6.24
C VAL A 46 3.70 2.81 6.10
N TYR A 47 3.37 3.62 7.09
CA TYR A 47 2.11 4.34 7.09
C TYR A 47 2.31 5.82 7.42
N GLY A 48 1.80 6.67 6.54
CA GLY A 48 1.82 8.13 6.70
C GLY A 48 0.44 8.72 6.93
N ALA A 49 0.39 9.69 7.85
CA ALA A 49 -0.78 10.51 8.13
C ALA A 49 -0.39 12.00 8.21
N ARG A 50 -1.36 12.91 8.19
CA ARG A 50 -1.09 14.35 8.33
C ARG A 50 -0.60 14.70 9.73
N SER A 51 -1.24 14.08 10.74
CA SER A 51 -0.96 14.25 12.17
C SER A 51 -1.09 12.92 12.90
N LYS A 52 -0.71 12.90 14.18
CA LYS A 52 -0.85 11.71 15.02
C LYS A 52 -2.32 11.28 15.19
N GLU A 53 -3.22 12.23 15.25
CA GLU A 53 -4.67 12.01 15.44
C GLU A 53 -5.33 11.43 14.18
N ASP A 54 -4.72 11.62 13.02
CA ASP A 54 -5.20 11.09 11.74
C ASP A 54 -4.83 9.61 11.50
N PHE A 55 -4.00 9.01 12.37
CA PHE A 55 -3.72 7.59 12.26
C PHE A 55 -4.96 6.75 12.56
N VAL A 56 -5.37 5.97 11.57
CA VAL A 56 -6.46 5.02 11.72
C VAL A 56 -5.97 3.80 12.51
N ARG A 57 -6.71 3.41 13.56
CA ARG A 57 -6.38 2.20 14.37
C ARG A 57 -4.99 2.27 15.02
N TYR A 58 -4.67 3.39 15.65
CA TYR A 58 -3.35 3.66 16.22
C TYR A 58 -2.84 2.55 17.14
N ASP A 59 -3.72 1.92 17.94
CA ASP A 59 -3.36 0.81 18.82
C ASP A 59 -2.88 -0.43 18.02
N GLU A 60 -3.52 -0.77 16.91
CA GLU A 60 -3.06 -1.86 16.05
C GLU A 60 -1.66 -1.59 15.50
N LEU A 61 -1.39 -0.34 15.11
CA LEU A 61 -0.11 0.09 14.54
C LEU A 61 1.05 0.09 15.55
N THR A 62 0.76 0.37 16.82
CA THR A 62 1.79 0.57 17.84
C THR A 62 1.96 -0.62 18.79
N ASN A 63 0.91 -1.39 19.02
CA ASN A 63 0.89 -2.47 19.99
C ASN A 63 0.63 -3.85 19.36
N VAL A 64 -0.40 -3.97 18.52
CA VAL A 64 -0.84 -5.29 18.04
C VAL A 64 0.06 -5.82 16.93
N TRP A 65 0.26 -5.07 15.85
CA TRP A 65 1.06 -5.55 14.73
C TRP A 65 2.55 -5.69 15.05
N PRO A 66 3.21 -4.73 15.76
CA PRO A 66 4.61 -4.89 16.13
C PRO A 66 4.89 -6.06 17.09
N SER A 67 3.87 -6.54 17.82
CA SER A 67 4.01 -7.73 18.68
C SER A 67 4.04 -9.04 17.91
N GLN A 68 3.66 -9.03 16.63
CA GLN A 68 3.63 -10.23 15.79
C GLN A 68 5.02 -10.59 15.26
N LYS A 69 5.30 -11.88 15.16
CA LYS A 69 6.58 -12.41 14.66
C LYS A 69 6.94 -11.81 13.29
N ASN A 70 8.17 -11.32 13.14
CA ASN A 70 8.71 -10.76 11.90
C ASN A 70 7.82 -9.65 11.28
N THR A 71 7.17 -8.84 12.12
CA THR A 71 6.33 -7.73 11.68
C THR A 71 6.85 -6.41 12.24
N ARG A 72 7.02 -5.42 11.40
CA ARG A 72 7.50 -4.08 11.76
C ARG A 72 6.57 -3.01 11.21
N VAL A 73 6.36 -1.97 12.01
CA VAL A 73 5.52 -0.82 11.62
C VAL A 73 6.35 0.45 11.71
N HIS A 74 6.35 1.23 10.65
CA HIS A 74 7.06 2.48 10.48
C HIS A 74 6.05 3.60 10.24
N LEU A 75 5.94 4.52 11.19
CA LEU A 75 4.96 5.61 11.15
C LEU A 75 5.63 6.94 10.85
N THR A 76 4.99 7.77 10.03
CA THR A 76 5.42 9.13 9.72
C THR A 76 4.24 10.09 9.70
N ILE A 77 4.46 11.33 10.16
CA ILE A 77 3.48 12.41 10.02
C ILE A 77 4.05 13.51 9.11
N ASP A 78 3.17 14.22 8.42
CA ASP A 78 3.58 15.23 7.43
C ASP A 78 4.36 16.39 8.04
N ARG A 79 4.01 16.79 9.27
CA ARG A 79 4.60 17.94 9.98
C ARG A 79 4.85 17.62 11.44
N ALA A 80 5.94 18.17 11.97
CA ALA A 80 6.27 18.05 13.40
C ALA A 80 5.11 18.51 14.29
N GLN A 81 4.83 17.72 15.32
CA GLN A 81 3.74 17.93 16.27
C GLN A 81 4.24 17.66 17.67
N GLU A 82 3.75 18.44 18.65
CA GLU A 82 4.06 18.23 20.07
C GLU A 82 3.62 16.81 20.52
N GLY A 83 4.50 16.15 21.26
CA GLY A 83 4.26 14.77 21.72
C GLY A 83 4.42 13.68 20.64
N TRP A 84 4.90 14.03 19.44
CA TRP A 84 5.30 13.07 18.43
C TRP A 84 6.83 12.87 18.44
N THR A 85 7.26 11.62 18.59
CA THR A 85 8.68 11.23 18.62
C THR A 85 9.09 10.35 17.43
N GLY A 86 8.13 10.00 16.57
CA GLY A 86 8.38 9.23 15.35
C GLY A 86 8.92 10.08 14.19
N ASN A 87 8.98 9.50 13.01
CA ASN A 87 9.44 10.20 11.82
C ASN A 87 8.52 11.35 11.41
N VAL A 88 9.09 12.40 10.83
CA VAL A 88 8.39 13.56 10.27
C VAL A 88 8.79 13.70 8.82
N GLY A 89 7.82 13.69 7.93
CA GLY A 89 8.00 13.82 6.50
C GLY A 89 7.03 12.96 5.70
N PHE A 90 7.00 13.20 4.41
CA PHE A 90 6.14 12.45 3.49
C PHE A 90 6.65 11.02 3.28
N VAL A 91 5.70 10.09 3.09
CA VAL A 91 5.98 8.66 2.90
C VAL A 91 7.05 8.37 1.85
N PRO A 92 7.09 9.00 0.65
CA PRO A 92 8.12 8.72 -0.35
C PRO A 92 9.55 9.01 0.13
N ASN A 93 9.74 10.05 0.93
CA ASN A 93 11.05 10.38 1.51
C ASN A 93 11.43 9.38 2.60
N PHE A 94 10.47 9.06 3.47
CA PHE A 94 10.67 8.10 4.54
C PHE A 94 11.06 6.70 4.00
N LEU A 95 10.48 6.27 2.87
CA LEU A 95 10.88 5.03 2.21
C LEU A 95 12.37 5.01 1.84
N LYS A 96 12.90 6.13 1.32
CA LYS A 96 14.33 6.25 0.96
C LYS A 96 15.23 6.15 2.20
N ASP A 97 14.78 6.68 3.34
CA ASP A 97 15.52 6.61 4.60
C ASP A 97 15.55 5.19 5.18
N LEU A 98 14.45 4.44 5.04
CA LEU A 98 14.31 3.06 5.51
C LEU A 98 15.11 2.04 4.67
N LYS A 99 15.48 2.35 3.44
CA LYS A 99 16.36 1.58 2.55
C LYS A 99 15.96 0.10 2.41
N PHE A 100 14.71 -0.16 2.11
CA PHE A 100 14.25 -1.53 1.84
C PHE A 100 14.96 -2.15 0.63
N THR A 101 15.19 -3.45 0.71
CA THR A 101 15.77 -4.24 -0.39
C THR A 101 14.68 -4.64 -1.41
N PRO A 102 15.02 -4.72 -2.72
CA PRO A 102 14.04 -4.97 -3.79
C PRO A 102 13.59 -6.43 -3.93
N ASP A 103 13.84 -7.26 -2.94
CA ASP A 103 13.37 -8.64 -2.85
C ASP A 103 11.94 -8.76 -2.30
N LYS A 104 11.38 -7.66 -1.78
CA LYS A 104 10.03 -7.61 -1.21
C LYS A 104 8.96 -7.42 -2.27
N THR A 105 7.80 -8.02 -2.07
CA THR A 105 6.59 -7.66 -2.81
C THR A 105 5.89 -6.51 -2.11
N VAL A 106 5.50 -5.49 -2.87
CA VAL A 106 4.95 -4.23 -2.34
C VAL A 106 3.44 -4.15 -2.57
N LEU A 107 2.71 -3.74 -1.54
CA LEU A 107 1.29 -3.39 -1.63
C LEU A 107 1.13 -1.92 -1.23
N LEU A 108 0.74 -1.08 -2.18
CA LEU A 108 0.73 0.37 -2.06
C LEU A 108 -0.70 0.91 -2.22
N CYS A 109 -1.17 1.70 -1.26
CA CYS A 109 -2.48 2.33 -1.33
C CYS A 109 -2.49 3.71 -0.64
N GLY A 110 -3.08 4.70 -1.31
CA GLY A 110 -3.16 6.07 -0.80
C GLY A 110 -3.55 7.07 -1.87
N PRO A 111 -3.38 8.36 -1.61
CA PRO A 111 -3.64 9.41 -2.60
C PRO A 111 -2.81 9.21 -3.88
N PRO A 112 -3.35 9.53 -5.08
CA PRO A 112 -2.66 9.31 -6.36
C PRO A 112 -1.24 9.91 -6.42
N ILE A 113 -1.07 11.11 -5.90
CA ILE A 113 0.26 11.76 -5.86
C ILE A 113 1.25 10.98 -4.98
N MET A 114 0.80 10.41 -3.86
CA MET A 114 1.65 9.58 -3.01
C MET A 114 2.03 8.29 -3.73
N ILE A 115 1.09 7.62 -4.39
CA ILE A 115 1.35 6.41 -5.17
C ILE A 115 2.42 6.69 -6.22
N LYS A 116 2.27 7.75 -7.00
CA LYS A 116 3.23 8.17 -8.04
C LYS A 116 4.64 8.40 -7.48
N LEU A 117 4.75 9.14 -6.38
CA LEU A 117 6.04 9.46 -5.77
C LEU A 117 6.66 8.24 -5.04
N CYS A 118 5.86 7.40 -4.40
CA CYS A 118 6.33 6.15 -3.80
C CYS A 118 6.84 5.18 -4.87
N LEU A 119 6.12 5.06 -5.99
CA LEU A 119 6.56 4.22 -7.11
C LEU A 119 7.90 4.69 -7.68
N ALA A 120 8.08 5.99 -7.87
CA ALA A 120 9.37 6.55 -8.31
C ALA A 120 10.50 6.23 -7.32
N ALA A 121 10.25 6.39 -6.01
CA ALA A 121 11.22 6.04 -4.98
C ALA A 121 11.56 4.54 -4.95
N LEU A 122 10.56 3.67 -5.12
CA LEU A 122 10.76 2.22 -5.19
C LEU A 122 11.60 1.82 -6.41
N ILE A 123 11.35 2.41 -7.58
CA ILE A 123 12.14 2.16 -8.80
C ILE A 123 13.59 2.61 -8.60
N GLU A 124 13.84 3.78 -7.98
CA GLU A 124 15.18 4.23 -7.63
C GLU A 124 15.91 3.26 -6.69
N MET A 125 15.18 2.57 -5.81
CA MET A 125 15.71 1.51 -4.92
C MET A 125 15.86 0.14 -5.60
N GLY A 126 15.52 0.02 -6.89
CA GLY A 126 15.68 -1.21 -7.67
C GLY A 126 14.45 -2.13 -7.71
N PHE A 127 13.31 -1.72 -7.19
CA PHE A 127 12.07 -2.50 -7.30
C PHE A 127 11.54 -2.51 -8.74
N GLU A 128 11.02 -3.64 -9.18
CA GLU A 128 10.35 -3.76 -10.47
C GLU A 128 8.85 -3.45 -10.33
N LYS A 129 8.26 -2.77 -11.31
CA LYS A 129 6.82 -2.41 -11.30
C LYS A 129 5.89 -3.61 -11.13
N LYS A 130 6.27 -4.78 -11.70
CA LYS A 130 5.46 -6.02 -11.62
C LYS A 130 5.34 -6.60 -10.20
N GLN A 131 6.22 -6.20 -9.26
CA GLN A 131 6.16 -6.63 -7.86
C GLN A 131 5.47 -5.61 -6.94
N VAL A 132 4.97 -4.50 -7.51
CA VAL A 132 4.24 -3.44 -6.79
C VAL A 132 2.77 -3.51 -7.16
N TYR A 133 1.94 -3.89 -6.21
CA TYR A 133 0.48 -3.89 -6.32
C TYR A 133 -0.10 -2.60 -5.77
N THR A 134 -1.09 -2.03 -6.46
CA THR A 134 -1.83 -0.86 -5.99
C THR A 134 -3.32 -1.01 -6.22
N THR A 135 -4.11 -0.16 -5.58
CA THR A 135 -5.55 -0.12 -5.78
C THR A 135 -5.95 1.18 -6.47
N LEU A 136 -6.86 1.09 -7.41
CA LEU A 136 -7.49 2.24 -8.04
C LEU A 136 -8.94 2.37 -7.59
N GLU A 137 -9.36 3.60 -7.30
CA GLU A 137 -10.73 3.95 -6.93
C GLU A 137 -11.32 4.92 -7.92
N LEU A 138 -12.44 4.57 -8.51
CA LEU A 138 -13.22 5.45 -9.38
C LEU A 138 -14.71 5.39 -8.99
N ARG A 139 -15.45 6.42 -9.40
CA ARG A 139 -16.92 6.44 -9.22
C ARG A 139 -17.55 5.28 -9.98
N MET A 140 -17.95 4.25 -9.25
CA MET A 140 -18.68 3.11 -9.80
C MET A 140 -20.20 3.36 -9.72
N LYS A 141 -20.94 2.90 -10.76
CA LYS A 141 -22.40 2.92 -10.76
C LYS A 141 -22.97 1.51 -10.87
N CYS A 142 -22.58 0.75 -11.90
CA CYS A 142 -23.15 -0.59 -12.11
C CYS A 142 -22.37 -1.72 -11.41
N GLY A 143 -21.08 -1.56 -11.15
CA GLY A 143 -20.21 -2.59 -10.54
C GLY A 143 -19.87 -3.79 -11.43
N VAL A 144 -20.33 -3.82 -12.69
CA VAL A 144 -20.28 -5.00 -13.58
C VAL A 144 -19.75 -4.66 -14.99
N GLY A 145 -19.03 -3.54 -15.14
CA GLY A 145 -18.39 -3.15 -16.40
C GLY A 145 -19.34 -2.70 -17.52
N LYS A 146 -20.61 -2.32 -17.22
CA LYS A 146 -21.60 -1.97 -18.25
C LYS A 146 -21.76 -0.45 -18.48
N CYS A 147 -21.61 0.37 -17.44
CA CYS A 147 -21.96 1.80 -17.56
C CYS A 147 -20.82 2.72 -18.01
N GLY A 148 -19.60 2.23 -18.08
CA GLY A 148 -18.42 2.99 -18.51
C GLY A 148 -17.90 4.02 -17.51
N ARG A 149 -18.52 4.20 -16.32
CA ARG A 149 -18.11 5.26 -15.39
C ARG A 149 -16.77 5.06 -14.69
N CYS A 150 -16.33 3.84 -14.57
CA CYS A 150 -15.08 3.47 -13.91
C CYS A 150 -14.04 2.93 -14.90
N ASN A 151 -14.14 3.33 -16.17
CA ASN A 151 -13.14 2.92 -17.14
C ASN A 151 -11.87 3.79 -17.05
N ILE A 152 -10.74 3.14 -17.26
CA ILE A 152 -9.43 3.75 -17.46
C ILE A 152 -8.87 3.09 -18.73
N GLY A 153 -8.79 3.84 -19.82
CA GLY A 153 -8.44 3.27 -21.12
C GLY A 153 -9.36 2.11 -21.48
N LYS A 154 -8.82 0.92 -21.62
CA LYS A 154 -9.57 -0.32 -21.97
C LYS A 154 -10.05 -1.13 -20.77
N LYS A 155 -9.69 -0.73 -19.55
CA LYS A 155 -10.00 -1.46 -18.31
C LYS A 155 -11.17 -0.81 -17.56
N TYR A 156 -11.94 -1.61 -16.84
CA TYR A 156 -12.98 -1.16 -15.92
C TYR A 156 -12.58 -1.52 -14.49
N VAL A 157 -12.37 -0.52 -13.62
CA VAL A 157 -11.94 -0.77 -12.24
C VAL A 157 -12.88 -1.73 -11.51
N CYS A 158 -14.20 -1.64 -11.75
CA CYS A 158 -15.17 -2.54 -11.10
C CYS A 158 -15.13 -3.99 -11.58
N LYS A 159 -14.52 -4.29 -12.73
CA LYS A 159 -14.47 -5.62 -13.33
C LYS A 159 -13.04 -6.18 -13.36
N ASP A 160 -12.10 -5.35 -13.83
CA ASP A 160 -10.70 -5.73 -14.04
C ASP A 160 -9.82 -5.46 -12.81
N GLY A 161 -10.25 -4.54 -11.92
CA GLY A 161 -9.63 -4.17 -10.66
C GLY A 161 -10.43 -4.64 -9.44
N PRO A 162 -10.34 -3.93 -8.30
CA PRO A 162 -9.61 -2.66 -8.12
C PRO A 162 -8.10 -2.78 -7.98
N VAL A 163 -7.55 -3.98 -7.82
CA VAL A 163 -6.12 -4.23 -7.64
C VAL A 163 -5.43 -4.44 -8.99
N PHE A 164 -4.34 -3.72 -9.20
CA PHE A 164 -3.49 -3.79 -10.40
C PHE A 164 -2.02 -3.84 -9.98
N THR A 165 -1.17 -4.45 -10.79
CA THR A 165 0.28 -4.25 -10.67
C THR A 165 0.67 -2.93 -11.32
N CYS A 166 1.77 -2.31 -10.88
CA CYS A 166 2.16 -1.00 -11.42
C CYS A 166 2.66 -1.04 -12.86
N ASP A 167 3.05 -2.19 -13.40
CA ASP A 167 3.32 -2.36 -14.83
C ASP A 167 2.03 -2.38 -15.67
N GLU A 168 0.92 -2.92 -15.13
CA GLU A 168 -0.39 -2.80 -15.80
C GLU A 168 -0.87 -1.35 -15.92
N LEU A 169 -0.44 -0.46 -15.02
CA LEU A 169 -0.79 0.96 -15.08
C LEU A 169 -0.10 1.70 -16.23
N ASP A 170 1.07 1.25 -16.69
CA ASP A 170 1.78 1.85 -17.83
C ASP A 170 0.99 1.69 -19.15
N GLU A 171 0.08 0.72 -19.21
CA GLU A 171 -0.81 0.51 -20.36
C GLU A 171 -2.07 1.38 -20.31
N MET A 172 -2.25 2.14 -19.21
CA MET A 172 -3.42 2.98 -18.98
C MET A 172 -3.08 4.46 -19.26
N PRO A 173 -4.07 5.30 -19.65
CA PRO A 173 -3.87 6.74 -19.75
C PRO A 173 -3.45 7.35 -18.41
N ASP A 174 -2.72 8.48 -18.45
CA ASP A 174 -2.22 9.20 -17.26
C ASP A 174 -3.33 9.82 -16.36
N GLU A 175 -4.57 9.41 -16.51
CA GLU A 175 -5.76 9.94 -15.83
C GLU A 175 -6.14 9.23 -14.52
N TYR A 176 -5.26 8.39 -13.97
CA TYR A 176 -5.51 7.67 -12.72
C TYR A 176 -4.77 8.28 -11.52
#